data_b23461d78c748ee63a30721e1bdd60c2
#
_entry.id   b23461d78c748ee63a30721e1bdd60c2
#
_cell.length_a   1.000
_cell.length_b   1.000
_cell.length_c   1.000
_cell.angle_alpha   90.00
_cell.angle_beta   90.00
_cell.angle_gamma   90.00
#
_symmetry.space_group_name_H-M   'P 1'
#
loop_
_entity.id
_entity.type
_entity.pdbx_description
1 polymer ?
#
loop_
_entity_poly.entity_id
_entity_poly.type
_entity_poly.pdbx_seq_one_letter_code
_entity_poly.pdbx_strand_id
1 'polypeptide(L)'
;MPDAFSLDDCGNRISVRDIIIRELVANTLIHREYTSPHIARITIDADGIHTHNASRALYAGPVTLENLDPTPKNPIVANFFTQMGRSEELGSGVRNLYRCSRLYTGRLPRMSDGDSFEAFVPTPLSAADVGSGKAAGAVLVRKRDRTAAEVEKAAAALVARYGEVSASEIAAEVATVGERTVRRYLAGMVDEGRLSVKKRGRGTVYCKPGNQGN
;
A
#
# COMPACT_ATOMS: atom_id res chain seq x y z
N MET A 1 14.96 7.42 14.99
CA MET A 1 14.15 7.61 13.77
C MET A 1 13.03 8.60 14.05
N PRO A 2 12.94 9.72 13.35
CA PRO A 2 11.79 10.62 13.45
C PRO A 2 10.53 9.92 12.97
N ASP A 3 9.37 10.36 13.43
CA ASP A 3 8.10 9.80 12.99
C ASP A 3 7.62 10.51 11.72
N ALA A 4 7.10 9.76 10.79
CA ALA A 4 6.46 10.25 9.58
C ALA A 4 5.06 9.65 9.48
N PHE A 5 4.10 10.44 9.08
CA PHE A 5 2.70 10.04 9.03
C PHE A 5 2.19 10.03 7.60
N SER A 6 1.31 9.10 7.34
CA SER A 6 0.54 9.00 6.10
C SER A 6 -0.92 8.77 6.44
N LEU A 7 -1.78 8.83 5.45
CA LEU A 7 -3.18 8.44 5.59
C LEU A 7 -3.37 7.05 4.97
N ASP A 8 -4.12 6.20 5.65
CA ASP A 8 -4.59 4.93 5.09
C ASP A 8 -5.72 5.15 4.07
N ASP A 9 -6.20 4.06 3.47
CA ASP A 9 -7.30 4.12 2.50
C ASP A 9 -8.63 4.61 3.10
N CYS A 10 -8.75 4.61 4.43
CA CYS A 10 -9.90 5.12 5.17
C CYS A 10 -9.72 6.57 5.62
N GLY A 11 -8.55 7.19 5.37
CA GLY A 11 -8.22 8.55 5.78
C GLY A 11 -7.68 8.66 7.22
N ASN A 12 -7.41 7.53 7.91
CA ASN A 12 -6.83 7.56 9.24
C ASN A 12 -5.33 7.85 9.15
N ARG A 13 -4.83 8.59 10.16
CA ARG A 13 -3.41 8.88 10.28
C ARG A 13 -2.67 7.64 10.77
N ILE A 14 -1.71 7.18 9.96
CA ILE A 14 -0.85 6.03 10.28
C ILE A 14 0.61 6.45 10.36
N SER A 15 1.35 5.85 11.31
CA SER A 15 2.80 6.04 11.42
C SER A 15 3.51 5.16 10.41
N VAL A 16 4.21 5.77 9.47
CA VAL A 16 5.02 5.06 8.45
C VAL A 16 6.17 4.32 9.11
N ARG A 17 6.80 4.92 10.11
CA ARG A 17 7.87 4.30 10.90
C ARG A 17 7.38 3.02 11.57
N ASP A 18 6.22 3.08 12.22
CA ASP A 18 5.69 1.93 12.97
C ASP A 18 5.31 0.78 12.03
N ILE A 19 4.82 1.08 10.82
CA ILE A 19 4.61 0.07 9.79
C ILE A 19 5.94 -0.58 9.39
N ILE A 20 6.98 0.21 9.10
CA ILE A 20 8.29 -0.31 8.72
C ILE A 20 8.85 -1.24 9.80
N ILE A 21 8.83 -0.79 11.06
CA ILE A 21 9.35 -1.58 12.19
C ILE A 21 8.54 -2.87 12.36
N ARG A 22 7.22 -2.78 12.32
CA ARG A 22 6.34 -3.94 12.43
C ARG A 22 6.60 -4.97 11.35
N GLU A 23 6.71 -4.53 10.09
CA GLU A 23 6.97 -5.43 8.97
C GLU A 23 8.36 -6.08 9.06
N LEU A 24 9.38 -5.33 9.47
CA LEU A 24 10.73 -5.88 9.66
C LEU A 24 10.76 -6.92 10.79
N VAL A 25 10.11 -6.65 11.92
CA VAL A 25 10.00 -7.60 13.05
C VAL A 25 9.22 -8.84 12.63
N ALA A 26 8.07 -8.67 11.99
CA ALA A 26 7.24 -9.79 11.54
C ALA A 26 8.02 -10.67 10.54
N ASN A 27 8.66 -10.08 9.53
CA ASN A 27 9.47 -10.82 8.57
C ASN A 27 10.63 -11.57 9.23
N THR A 28 11.31 -10.94 10.19
CA THR A 28 12.40 -11.58 10.94
C THR A 28 11.90 -12.82 11.68
N LEU A 29 10.72 -12.78 12.29
CA LEU A 29 10.17 -13.91 13.06
C LEU A 29 9.52 -14.97 12.15
N ILE A 30 8.80 -14.56 11.12
CA ILE A 30 8.09 -15.47 10.20
C ILE A 30 9.06 -16.27 9.33
N HIS A 31 10.16 -15.64 8.90
CA HIS A 31 11.11 -16.26 7.98
C HIS A 31 12.40 -16.78 8.65
N ARG A 32 12.48 -16.75 9.99
CA ARG A 32 13.62 -17.28 10.74
C ARG A 32 13.72 -18.80 10.63
N GLU A 33 14.97 -19.31 10.50
CA GLU A 33 15.29 -20.70 10.74
C GLU A 33 15.52 -20.92 12.24
N TYR A 34 14.51 -21.50 12.92
CA TYR A 34 14.52 -21.66 14.37
C TYR A 34 15.42 -22.81 14.87
N THR A 35 15.85 -23.71 13.98
CA THR A 35 16.83 -24.76 14.34
C THR A 35 18.25 -24.23 14.33
N SER A 36 18.48 -23.04 13.78
CA SER A 36 19.79 -22.41 13.76
C SER A 36 20.12 -21.76 15.10
N PRO A 37 21.34 -21.95 15.63
CA PRO A 37 21.79 -21.28 16.85
C PRO A 37 22.08 -19.78 16.65
N HIS A 38 22.12 -19.30 15.41
CA HIS A 38 22.40 -17.88 15.13
C HIS A 38 21.28 -16.98 15.63
N ILE A 39 21.66 -15.90 16.30
CA ILE A 39 20.73 -14.93 16.89
C ILE A 39 20.23 -14.00 15.80
N ALA A 40 18.91 -13.80 15.75
CA ALA A 40 18.34 -12.73 14.92
C ALA A 40 18.72 -11.37 15.50
N ARG A 41 19.07 -10.43 14.64
CA ARG A 41 19.49 -9.09 15.03
C ARG A 41 18.74 -8.03 14.27
N ILE A 42 18.33 -6.98 14.98
CA ILE A 42 17.81 -5.74 14.40
C ILE A 42 18.74 -4.62 14.88
N THR A 43 19.35 -3.91 13.96
CA THR A 43 20.23 -2.79 14.25
C THR A 43 19.63 -1.52 13.65
N ILE A 44 19.58 -0.46 14.44
CA ILE A 44 19.14 0.86 14.00
C ILE A 44 20.32 1.81 14.17
N ASP A 45 20.78 2.38 13.09
CA ASP A 45 21.89 3.32 13.05
C ASP A 45 21.56 4.58 12.23
N ALA A 46 22.58 5.39 11.94
CA ALA A 46 22.41 6.61 11.15
C ALA A 46 22.00 6.32 9.70
N ASP A 47 22.43 5.19 9.14
CA ASP A 47 22.19 4.83 7.73
C ASP A 47 20.84 4.18 7.53
N GLY A 48 20.31 3.46 8.54
CA GLY A 48 19.04 2.76 8.40
C GLY A 48 18.72 1.76 9.49
N ILE A 49 17.78 0.91 9.15
CA ILE A 49 17.40 -0.27 9.93
C ILE A 49 17.87 -1.49 9.19
N HIS A 50 18.71 -2.27 9.86
CA HIS A 50 19.22 -3.54 9.36
C HIS A 50 18.57 -4.69 10.14
N THR A 51 18.06 -5.68 9.45
CA THR A 51 17.67 -6.95 10.07
C THR A 51 18.51 -8.07 9.49
N HIS A 52 18.89 -9.01 10.34
CA HIS A 52 19.63 -10.20 9.96
C HIS A 52 19.11 -11.38 10.79
N ASN A 53 18.76 -12.46 10.14
CA ASN A 53 18.39 -13.71 10.80
C ASN A 53 18.81 -14.91 9.98
N ALA A 54 19.09 -16.02 10.66
CA ALA A 54 19.32 -17.28 9.98
C ALA A 54 18.12 -17.63 9.11
N SER A 55 18.38 -18.06 7.90
CA SER A 55 17.37 -18.44 6.92
C SER A 55 17.80 -19.72 6.21
N ARG A 56 16.86 -20.36 5.56
CA ARG A 56 17.08 -21.47 4.63
C ARG A 56 16.25 -21.19 3.40
N ALA A 57 16.83 -20.39 2.53
CA ALA A 57 16.13 -19.97 1.32
C ALA A 57 15.95 -21.15 0.35
N LEU A 58 14.81 -21.17 -0.32
CA LEU A 58 14.60 -22.03 -1.51
C LEU A 58 15.34 -21.46 -2.72
N TYR A 59 15.51 -20.15 -2.74
CA TYR A 59 16.24 -19.42 -3.76
C TYR A 59 17.15 -18.38 -3.09
N ALA A 60 18.44 -18.43 -3.37
CA ALA A 60 19.40 -17.48 -2.83
C ALA A 60 19.55 -16.27 -3.77
N GLY A 61 19.43 -15.07 -3.20
CA GLY A 61 19.63 -13.83 -3.95
C GLY A 61 18.76 -12.67 -3.47
N PRO A 62 18.73 -11.57 -4.26
CA PRO A 62 17.93 -10.42 -3.94
C PRO A 62 16.42 -10.73 -3.95
N VAL A 63 15.70 -10.28 -2.92
CA VAL A 63 14.24 -10.37 -2.85
C VAL A 63 13.65 -9.07 -3.37
N THR A 64 12.85 -9.19 -4.42
CA THR A 64 12.17 -8.07 -5.08
C THR A 64 10.66 -8.30 -5.13
N LEU A 65 9.89 -7.30 -5.55
CA LEU A 65 8.44 -7.46 -5.72
C LEU A 65 8.07 -8.43 -6.86
N GLU A 66 9.01 -8.71 -7.76
CA GLU A 66 8.79 -9.58 -8.93
C GLU A 66 9.05 -11.06 -8.61
N ASN A 67 10.02 -11.35 -7.71
CA ASN A 67 10.39 -12.70 -7.30
C ASN A 67 9.95 -13.08 -5.90
N LEU A 68 9.08 -12.27 -5.28
CA LEU A 68 8.59 -12.50 -3.94
C LEU A 68 7.76 -13.79 -3.87
N ASP A 69 8.25 -14.76 -3.10
CA ASP A 69 7.46 -15.91 -2.66
C ASP A 69 6.78 -15.56 -1.33
N PRO A 70 5.45 -15.48 -1.28
CA PRO A 70 4.73 -15.13 -0.06
C PRO A 70 4.66 -16.29 0.96
N THR A 71 5.23 -17.45 0.66
CA THR A 71 5.16 -18.64 1.52
C THR A 71 5.92 -18.41 2.84
N PRO A 72 5.23 -18.44 3.99
CA PRO A 72 5.88 -18.25 5.28
C PRO A 72 6.69 -19.50 5.65
N LYS A 73 7.94 -19.33 6.09
CA LYS A 73 8.77 -20.44 6.60
C LYS A 73 8.22 -21.01 7.93
N ASN A 74 7.55 -20.17 8.70
CA ASN A 74 6.93 -20.55 9.96
C ASN A 74 5.42 -20.22 9.94
N PRO A 75 4.57 -21.10 9.38
CA PRO A 75 3.13 -20.83 9.23
C PRO A 75 2.40 -20.58 10.55
N ILE A 76 2.82 -21.23 11.65
CA ILE A 76 2.23 -21.03 12.98
C ILE A 76 2.48 -19.59 13.45
N VAL A 77 3.71 -19.10 13.29
CA VAL A 77 4.08 -17.71 13.64
C VAL A 77 3.35 -16.73 12.74
N ALA A 78 3.26 -17.00 11.44
CA ALA A 78 2.53 -16.16 10.50
C ALA A 78 1.05 -16.05 10.88
N ASN A 79 0.38 -17.16 11.16
CA ASN A 79 -1.01 -17.19 11.60
C ASN A 79 -1.22 -16.40 12.90
N PHE A 80 -0.29 -16.52 13.85
CA PHE A 80 -0.35 -15.74 15.09
C PHE A 80 -0.35 -14.23 14.81
N PHE A 81 0.56 -13.74 13.96
CA PHE A 81 0.59 -12.32 13.57
C PHE A 81 -0.69 -11.89 12.84
N THR A 82 -1.24 -12.72 11.98
CA THR A 82 -2.50 -12.46 11.27
C THR A 82 -3.67 -12.35 12.24
N GLN A 83 -3.79 -13.27 13.20
CA GLN A 83 -4.86 -13.24 14.21
C GLN A 83 -4.76 -12.03 15.14
N MET A 84 -3.56 -11.55 15.42
CA MET A 84 -3.34 -10.32 16.18
C MET A 84 -3.65 -9.04 15.37
N GLY A 85 -4.04 -9.13 14.11
CA GLY A 85 -4.22 -7.97 13.22
C GLY A 85 -2.90 -7.21 12.96
N ARG A 86 -1.75 -7.88 13.18
CA ARG A 86 -0.41 -7.30 13.02
C ARG A 86 0.23 -7.63 11.67
N SER A 87 -0.34 -8.57 10.95
CA SER A 87 0.00 -8.89 9.57
C SER A 87 -1.29 -8.88 8.76
N GLU A 88 -1.29 -8.17 7.66
CA GLU A 88 -2.33 -8.28 6.65
C GLU A 88 -2.13 -9.59 5.86
N GLU A 89 -2.80 -9.78 4.72
CA GLU A 89 -2.67 -10.97 3.89
C GLU A 89 -1.21 -11.37 3.64
N LEU A 90 -0.94 -12.69 3.60
CA LEU A 90 0.37 -13.25 3.28
C LEU A 90 0.95 -12.60 2.00
N GLY A 91 2.18 -12.07 2.11
CA GLY A 91 2.84 -11.35 1.01
C GLY A 91 2.61 -9.84 0.96
N SER A 92 1.72 -9.27 1.79
CA SER A 92 1.54 -7.82 1.88
C SER A 92 2.72 -7.12 2.57
N GLY A 93 3.40 -7.79 3.50
CA GLY A 93 4.45 -7.22 4.34
C GLY A 93 5.61 -6.63 3.54
N VAL A 94 6.15 -7.36 2.56
CA VAL A 94 7.21 -6.86 1.69
C VAL A 94 6.72 -5.68 0.84
N ARG A 95 5.50 -5.75 0.31
CA ARG A 95 4.91 -4.64 -0.46
C ARG A 95 4.73 -3.39 0.39
N ASN A 96 4.27 -3.56 1.64
CA ASN A 96 4.17 -2.47 2.61
C ASN A 96 5.55 -1.89 2.92
N LEU A 97 6.57 -2.72 3.09
CA LEU A 97 7.93 -2.29 3.35
C LEU A 97 8.48 -1.45 2.19
N TYR A 98 8.30 -1.88 0.94
CA TYR A 98 8.68 -1.11 -0.25
C TYR A 98 7.94 0.23 -0.34
N ARG A 99 6.62 0.21 -0.13
CA ARG A 99 5.80 1.41 -0.13
C ARG A 99 6.21 2.39 0.96
N CYS A 100 6.31 1.90 2.19
CA CYS A 100 6.61 2.73 3.36
C CYS A 100 8.05 3.23 3.35
N SER A 101 9.04 2.42 2.93
CA SER A 101 10.42 2.86 2.76
C SER A 101 10.50 4.01 1.77
N ARG A 102 9.87 3.87 0.61
CA ARG A 102 9.85 4.94 -0.41
C ARG A 102 9.17 6.22 0.10
N LEU A 103 8.10 6.08 0.90
CA LEU A 103 7.42 7.22 1.52
C LEU A 103 8.28 7.89 2.58
N TYR A 104 9.00 7.09 3.38
CA TYR A 104 9.77 7.56 4.52
C TYR A 104 11.11 8.19 4.13
N THR A 105 11.79 7.62 3.13
CA THR A 105 13.17 8.00 2.79
C THR A 105 13.37 8.44 1.34
N GLY A 106 12.37 8.27 0.49
CA GLY A 106 12.49 8.40 -0.97
C GLY A 106 13.23 7.24 -1.63
N ARG A 107 13.72 6.25 -0.85
CA ARG A 107 14.53 5.11 -1.32
C ARG A 107 13.77 3.81 -1.15
N LEU A 108 14.16 2.80 -1.92
CA LEU A 108 13.63 1.44 -1.78
C LEU A 108 14.43 0.65 -0.73
N PRO A 109 13.80 -0.29 -0.02
CA PRO A 109 14.50 -1.23 0.85
C PRO A 109 15.35 -2.18 -0.01
N ARG A 110 16.36 -2.77 0.60
CA ARG A 110 17.13 -3.87 0.01
C ARG A 110 16.91 -5.10 0.86
N MET A 111 16.63 -6.21 0.21
CA MET A 111 16.43 -7.48 0.88
C MET A 111 17.13 -8.58 0.09
N SER A 112 17.69 -9.54 0.82
CA SER A 112 18.28 -10.75 0.24
C SER A 112 17.95 -11.97 1.12
N ASP A 113 17.77 -13.11 0.50
CA ASP A 113 17.58 -14.39 1.17
C ASP A 113 18.66 -15.38 0.72
N GLY A 114 19.04 -16.28 1.61
CA GLY A 114 20.09 -17.28 1.40
C GLY A 114 20.23 -18.12 2.67
N ASP A 115 21.45 -18.31 3.14
CA ASP A 115 21.73 -18.88 4.47
C ASP A 115 21.34 -17.91 5.59
N SER A 116 21.28 -16.61 5.27
CA SER A 116 20.69 -15.57 6.09
C SER A 116 19.66 -14.78 5.29
N PHE A 117 18.60 -14.33 5.95
CA PHE A 117 17.71 -13.30 5.44
C PHE A 117 18.16 -11.95 5.98
N GLU A 118 18.41 -11.05 5.08
CA GLU A 118 18.82 -9.68 5.39
C GLU A 118 17.84 -8.69 4.80
N ALA A 119 17.46 -7.70 5.59
CA ALA A 119 16.72 -6.55 5.08
C ALA A 119 17.34 -5.25 5.58
N PHE A 120 17.42 -4.28 4.70
CA PHE A 120 17.88 -2.94 4.97
C PHE A 120 16.86 -1.91 4.51
N VAL A 121 16.40 -1.09 5.44
CA VAL A 121 15.55 0.07 5.17
C VAL A 121 16.35 1.32 5.48
N PRO A 122 16.70 2.15 4.47
CA PRO A 122 17.46 3.38 4.72
C PRO A 122 16.65 4.36 5.57
N THR A 123 17.34 5.18 6.37
CA THR A 123 16.73 6.33 7.04
C THR A 123 17.06 7.62 6.30
N PRO A 124 16.27 8.69 6.45
CA PRO A 124 16.64 10.00 5.95
C PRO A 124 17.92 10.49 6.64
N LEU A 125 18.89 10.94 5.87
CA LEU A 125 20.19 11.40 6.36
C LEU A 125 20.12 12.72 7.15
N SER A 126 19.01 13.46 7.08
CA SER A 126 18.82 14.71 7.82
C SER A 126 17.38 14.96 8.23
N ALA A 127 17.20 15.66 9.36
CA ALA A 127 15.88 16.14 9.79
C ALA A 127 15.23 17.10 8.76
N ALA A 128 16.02 17.71 7.88
CA ALA A 128 15.55 18.57 6.79
C ALA A 128 14.84 17.77 5.69
N ASP A 129 15.31 16.55 5.41
CA ASP A 129 14.67 15.66 4.42
C ASP A 129 13.35 15.09 4.94
N VAL A 130 13.22 14.91 6.25
CA VAL A 130 11.99 14.45 6.92
C VAL A 130 10.98 15.59 7.09
N GLY A 131 11.46 16.83 7.28
CA GLY A 131 10.64 18.03 7.42
C GLY A 131 9.91 18.45 6.16
N SER A 132 10.33 17.94 4.99
CA SER A 132 9.57 18.09 3.75
C SER A 132 8.45 17.03 3.66
N GLY A 133 7.58 16.96 4.66
CA GLY A 133 6.36 16.14 4.65
C GLY A 133 5.50 16.31 3.39
N LYS A 134 5.83 17.31 2.58
CA LYS A 134 5.35 17.49 1.20
C LYS A 134 5.73 16.34 0.26
N ALA A 135 6.89 15.70 0.44
CA ALA A 135 7.30 14.61 -0.47
C ALA A 135 6.58 13.29 -0.15
N ALA A 136 6.40 12.96 1.13
CA ALA A 136 5.68 11.75 1.54
C ALA A 136 4.17 11.86 1.24
N GLY A 137 3.57 13.01 1.58
CA GLY A 137 2.19 13.31 1.23
C GLY A 137 1.97 13.39 -0.30
N ALA A 138 2.92 13.98 -1.04
CA ALA A 138 2.78 14.14 -2.48
C ALA A 138 2.79 12.82 -3.27
N VAL A 139 3.45 11.77 -2.77
CA VAL A 139 3.46 10.46 -3.48
C VAL A 139 2.16 9.69 -3.25
N LEU A 140 1.56 9.75 -2.05
CA LEU A 140 0.24 9.17 -1.80
C LEU A 140 -0.87 9.96 -2.50
N VAL A 141 -0.80 11.29 -2.42
CA VAL A 141 -1.71 12.17 -3.15
C VAL A 141 -1.60 11.92 -4.66
N ARG A 142 -0.40 11.79 -5.23
CA ARG A 142 -0.24 11.49 -6.66
C ARG A 142 -0.84 10.13 -7.07
N LYS A 143 -0.74 9.08 -6.24
CA LYS A 143 -1.37 7.79 -6.57
C LYS A 143 -2.89 7.85 -6.41
N ARG A 144 -3.37 8.51 -5.37
CA ARG A 144 -4.79 8.77 -5.14
C ARG A 144 -5.36 9.73 -6.20
N ASP A 145 -4.63 10.81 -6.52
CA ASP A 145 -4.99 11.76 -7.59
C ASP A 145 -4.95 11.07 -8.95
N ARG A 146 -4.00 10.17 -9.19
CA ARG A 146 -3.92 9.41 -10.42
C ARG A 146 -5.09 8.44 -10.55
N THR A 147 -5.41 7.70 -9.50
CA THR A 147 -6.57 6.81 -9.46
C THR A 147 -7.88 7.60 -9.55
N ALA A 148 -7.99 8.72 -8.84
CA ALA A 148 -9.14 9.61 -8.95
C ALA A 148 -9.29 10.15 -10.38
N ALA A 149 -8.19 10.62 -10.98
CA ALA A 149 -8.18 11.13 -12.35
C ALA A 149 -8.51 10.04 -13.39
N GLU A 150 -8.06 8.80 -13.17
CA GLU A 150 -8.40 7.66 -14.03
C GLU A 150 -9.89 7.32 -13.94
N VAL A 151 -10.45 7.27 -12.71
CA VAL A 151 -11.89 7.01 -12.49
C VAL A 151 -12.72 8.16 -13.06
N GLU A 152 -12.31 9.40 -12.85
CA GLU A 152 -12.97 10.59 -13.38
C GLU A 152 -12.97 10.61 -14.91
N LYS A 153 -11.84 10.34 -15.53
CA LYS A 153 -11.69 10.26 -16.98
C LYS A 153 -12.58 9.16 -17.58
N ALA A 154 -12.57 7.98 -16.97
CA ALA A 154 -13.41 6.85 -17.39
C ALA A 154 -14.90 7.18 -17.22
N ALA A 155 -15.30 7.73 -16.07
CA ALA A 155 -16.67 8.13 -15.81
C ALA A 155 -17.15 9.18 -16.82
N ALA A 156 -16.36 10.22 -17.08
CA ALA A 156 -16.70 11.27 -18.04
C ALA A 156 -16.85 10.73 -19.46
N ALA A 157 -15.92 9.86 -19.89
CA ALA A 157 -15.95 9.24 -21.22
C ALA A 157 -17.16 8.32 -21.40
N LEU A 158 -17.44 7.46 -20.42
CA LEU A 158 -18.56 6.53 -20.49
C LEU A 158 -19.90 7.23 -20.38
N VAL A 159 -20.03 8.25 -19.51
CA VAL A 159 -21.25 9.06 -19.39
C VAL A 159 -21.48 9.87 -20.68
N ALA A 160 -20.43 10.38 -21.32
CA ALA A 160 -20.55 11.07 -22.61
C ALA A 160 -21.04 10.14 -23.72
N ARG A 161 -20.62 8.87 -23.68
CA ARG A 161 -20.94 7.86 -24.72
C ARG A 161 -22.31 7.20 -24.52
N TYR A 162 -22.67 6.88 -23.28
CA TYR A 162 -23.85 6.08 -22.97
C TYR A 162 -24.95 6.83 -22.22
N GLY A 163 -24.69 8.06 -21.77
CA GLY A 163 -25.61 8.90 -21.01
C GLY A 163 -25.72 8.53 -19.54
N GLU A 164 -25.85 7.26 -19.22
CA GLU A 164 -25.95 6.70 -17.86
C GLU A 164 -25.01 5.51 -17.73
N VAL A 165 -24.27 5.42 -16.61
CA VAL A 165 -23.26 4.38 -16.37
C VAL A 165 -23.28 3.91 -14.91
N SER A 166 -23.09 2.61 -14.68
CA SER A 166 -22.96 2.04 -13.35
C SER A 166 -21.52 2.06 -12.83
N ALA A 167 -21.35 1.93 -11.51
CA ALA A 167 -20.01 1.82 -10.90
C ALA A 167 -19.24 0.58 -11.37
N SER A 168 -19.93 -0.52 -11.68
CA SER A 168 -19.33 -1.74 -12.20
C SER A 168 -18.75 -1.59 -13.60
N GLU A 169 -19.47 -0.86 -14.48
CA GLU A 169 -18.97 -0.58 -15.83
C GLU A 169 -17.74 0.33 -15.82
N ILE A 170 -17.71 1.32 -14.92
CA ILE A 170 -16.55 2.19 -14.74
C ILE A 170 -15.38 1.39 -14.13
N ALA A 171 -15.64 0.49 -13.19
CA ALA A 171 -14.62 -0.36 -12.61
C ALA A 171 -14.00 -1.32 -13.64
N ALA A 172 -14.80 -1.84 -14.56
CA ALA A 172 -14.31 -2.68 -15.65
C ALA A 172 -13.41 -1.91 -16.63
N GLU A 173 -13.73 -0.64 -16.91
CA GLU A 173 -12.91 0.23 -17.77
C GLU A 173 -11.58 0.62 -17.13
N VAL A 174 -11.57 0.93 -15.83
CA VAL A 174 -10.35 1.35 -15.11
C VAL A 174 -9.44 0.17 -14.80
N ALA A 175 -9.94 -1.05 -14.70
CA ALA A 175 -9.25 -2.33 -14.46
C ALA A 175 -8.27 -2.39 -13.26
N THR A 176 -7.82 -1.24 -12.74
CA THR A 176 -6.84 -1.11 -11.64
C THR A 176 -7.47 -0.94 -10.26
N VAL A 177 -8.80 -0.73 -10.20
CA VAL A 177 -9.54 -0.43 -8.97
C VAL A 177 -10.84 -1.21 -8.88
N GLY A 178 -11.10 -1.75 -7.69
CA GLY A 178 -12.36 -2.44 -7.42
C GLY A 178 -13.57 -1.49 -7.37
N GLU A 179 -14.76 -2.02 -7.63
CA GLU A 179 -16.04 -1.29 -7.69
C GLU A 179 -16.32 -0.46 -6.42
N ARG A 180 -15.95 -0.97 -5.23
CA ARG A 180 -16.11 -0.23 -3.96
C ARG A 180 -15.32 1.08 -3.96
N THR A 181 -14.10 1.07 -4.50
CA THR A 181 -13.25 2.25 -4.61
C THR A 181 -13.82 3.23 -5.64
N VAL A 182 -14.29 2.72 -6.78
CA VAL A 182 -14.97 3.53 -7.81
C VAL A 182 -16.20 4.22 -7.23
N ARG A 183 -17.06 3.52 -6.50
CA ARG A 183 -18.24 4.12 -5.83
C ARG A 183 -17.88 5.28 -4.91
N ARG A 184 -16.79 5.17 -4.17
CA ARG A 184 -16.32 6.26 -3.28
C ARG A 184 -15.93 7.51 -4.06
N TYR A 185 -15.21 7.36 -5.17
CA TYR A 185 -14.84 8.51 -6.02
C TYR A 185 -16.05 9.13 -6.71
N LEU A 186 -16.98 8.30 -7.20
CA LEU A 186 -18.22 8.77 -7.83
C LEU A 186 -19.11 9.52 -6.83
N ALA A 187 -19.17 9.10 -5.57
CA ALA A 187 -19.86 9.83 -4.52
C ALA A 187 -19.27 11.24 -4.34
N GLY A 188 -17.94 11.38 -4.28
CA GLY A 188 -17.29 12.68 -4.24
C GLY A 188 -17.63 13.56 -5.47
N MET A 189 -17.66 12.99 -6.67
CA MET A 189 -18.05 13.73 -7.89
C MET A 189 -19.53 14.15 -7.87
N VAL A 190 -20.40 13.39 -7.21
CA VAL A 190 -21.81 13.77 -7.01
C VAL A 190 -21.91 14.91 -6.00
N ASP A 191 -21.17 14.83 -4.88
CA ASP A 191 -21.13 15.89 -3.87
C ASP A 191 -20.58 17.22 -4.43
N GLU A 192 -19.63 17.13 -5.36
CA GLU A 192 -19.10 18.28 -6.11
C GLU A 192 -20.02 18.78 -7.24
N GLY A 193 -21.17 18.16 -7.45
CA GLY A 193 -22.14 18.53 -8.49
C GLY A 193 -21.67 18.21 -9.93
N ARG A 194 -20.62 17.38 -10.09
CA ARG A 194 -20.05 17.01 -11.40
C ARG A 194 -20.76 15.83 -12.05
N LEU A 195 -21.43 15.02 -11.24
CA LEU A 195 -22.31 13.94 -11.66
C LEU A 195 -23.63 13.99 -10.89
N SER A 196 -24.66 13.41 -11.47
CA SER A 196 -25.92 13.14 -10.80
C SER A 196 -26.15 11.63 -10.69
N VAL A 197 -26.80 11.24 -9.62
CA VAL A 197 -27.12 9.84 -9.34
C VAL A 197 -28.60 9.58 -9.56
N LYS A 198 -28.92 8.47 -10.24
CA LYS A 198 -30.30 7.98 -10.44
C LYS A 198 -30.41 6.53 -10.00
N LYS A 199 -31.59 6.15 -9.52
CA LYS A 199 -31.92 4.74 -9.29
C LYS A 199 -32.54 4.14 -10.54
N ARG A 200 -31.99 3.00 -10.99
CA ARG A 200 -32.53 2.22 -12.09
C ARG A 200 -32.78 0.79 -11.62
N GLY A 201 -34.05 0.50 -11.29
CA GLY A 201 -34.40 -0.77 -10.67
C GLY A 201 -33.70 -0.98 -9.32
N ARG A 202 -32.95 -2.09 -9.17
CA ARG A 202 -32.14 -2.38 -7.96
C ARG A 202 -30.75 -1.75 -8.00
N GLY A 203 -30.36 -1.09 -9.10
CA GLY A 203 -29.03 -0.52 -9.31
C GLY A 203 -28.99 1.00 -9.17
N THR A 204 -27.78 1.53 -9.06
CA THR A 204 -27.47 2.95 -9.06
C THR A 204 -26.69 3.27 -10.32
N VAL A 205 -27.08 4.30 -11.06
CA VAL A 205 -26.39 4.79 -12.24
C VAL A 205 -26.04 6.26 -12.07
N TYR A 206 -24.97 6.66 -12.73
CA TYR A 206 -24.41 8.00 -12.72
C TYR A 206 -24.58 8.63 -14.10
N CYS A 207 -24.95 9.90 -14.14
CA CYS A 207 -25.19 10.65 -15.39
C CYS A 207 -24.68 12.08 -15.24
N LYS A 208 -24.68 12.83 -16.34
CA LYS A 208 -24.41 14.27 -16.29
C LYS A 208 -25.44 14.97 -15.40
N PRO A 209 -25.01 15.97 -14.60
CA PRO A 209 -25.97 16.79 -13.87
C PRO A 209 -26.92 17.42 -14.89
N GLY A 210 -28.21 17.16 -14.70
CA GLY A 210 -29.24 17.78 -15.52
C GLY A 210 -29.20 19.30 -15.31
N ASN A 211 -29.20 20.05 -16.38
CA ASN A 211 -29.47 21.47 -16.31
C ASN A 211 -30.87 21.60 -15.69
N GLN A 212 -30.97 21.97 -14.41
CA GLN A 212 -32.24 22.37 -13.84
C GLN A 212 -32.58 23.70 -14.52
N GLY A 213 -33.18 23.57 -15.69
CA GLY A 213 -33.80 24.69 -16.35
C GLY A 213 -34.89 25.27 -15.47
N ASN A 214 -34.81 26.49 -15.28
CA ASN A 214 -35.75 27.45 -14.73
C ASN A 214 -37.21 27.10 -15.05
#